data_18dfe57b511c581e0991df0d2627127a
#
_entry.id   18dfe57b511c581e0991df0d2627127a
#
_cell.length_a   1.000
_cell.length_b   1.000
_cell.length_c   1.000
_cell.angle_alpha   90.00
_cell.angle_beta   90.00
_cell.angle_gamma   90.00
#
_symmetry.space_group_name_H-M   'P 1'
#
loop_
_entity.id
_entity.type
_entity.pdbx_description
1 polymer ?
#
loop_
_entity_poly.entity_id
_entity_poly.type
_entity_poly.pdbx_seq_one_letter_code
_entity_poly.pdbx_strand_id
1 'polypeptide(L)'
;MINMKSPIAVIDVGAHFARLEIVQSSSDGKKYETLEKLSQVAPLGIDVFTKGKISTQNTFLIAKILKDYSILIKEYKVKYVKAIATSAVREASNSDIFIERVEKLSGIRLEELDSTLESRLIFMAIKDALSSSSLFQEKNSLICSIGTGSTQVSIVEKGVLKSSENTRLGSLRLLEELERPLTNIQLKEVIKPFVESTAKDLLAQSTVDFGGGIVIGVGSSVRALLRLSDKMQIDDSGIHFIDMVNFDDLYQQISQMKTEEIAAKLNISDTLAQSIEPCCAILYHFFHASKAEKIIIPEISTRDAVVSDFIRELTGEHDPFTPYLISCVKNFGQKYFYDPNHASKVAAMSMHIFENTHFLHGLNEKDALLLNIASYLHDVGLY
;
A
#
# COMPACT_ATOMS: atom_id res chain seq x y z
N MET A 1 -16.72 -19.45 17.37
CA MET A 1 -15.37 -18.85 17.55
C MET A 1 -14.42 -19.54 16.59
N ILE A 2 -13.72 -18.75 15.76
CA ILE A 2 -12.72 -19.27 14.83
C ILE A 2 -11.52 -19.75 15.63
N ASN A 3 -11.02 -20.95 15.35
CA ASN A 3 -9.82 -21.47 16.01
C ASN A 3 -8.58 -20.73 15.46
N MET A 4 -8.17 -19.67 16.13
CA MET A 4 -7.00 -18.84 15.79
C MET A 4 -5.67 -19.61 15.73
N LYS A 5 -5.62 -20.84 16.24
CA LYS A 5 -4.44 -21.70 16.12
C LYS A 5 -4.26 -22.35 14.74
N SER A 6 -5.23 -22.21 13.85
CA SER A 6 -5.10 -22.72 12.48
C SER A 6 -4.32 -21.72 11.63
N PRO A 7 -3.34 -22.18 10.82
CA PRO A 7 -2.63 -21.31 9.89
C PRO A 7 -3.58 -20.64 8.90
N ILE A 8 -3.26 -19.41 8.52
CA ILE A 8 -3.90 -18.65 7.44
C ILE A 8 -2.88 -18.36 6.35
N ALA A 9 -3.33 -18.18 5.12
CA ALA A 9 -2.48 -17.83 4.00
C ALA A 9 -2.96 -16.54 3.33
N VAL A 10 -2.00 -15.67 3.01
CA VAL A 10 -2.23 -14.50 2.18
C VAL A 10 -1.38 -14.63 0.93
N ILE A 11 -2.02 -14.47 -0.22
CA ILE A 11 -1.38 -14.39 -1.53
C ILE A 11 -1.52 -12.97 -2.05
N ASP A 12 -0.42 -12.40 -2.54
CA ASP A 12 -0.36 -11.08 -3.16
C ASP A 12 0.20 -11.21 -4.57
N VAL A 13 -0.60 -10.89 -5.58
CA VAL A 13 -0.20 -10.86 -7.00
C VAL A 13 -0.04 -9.40 -7.42
N GLY A 14 1.22 -8.93 -7.37
CA GLY A 14 1.60 -7.60 -7.82
C GLY A 14 1.96 -7.54 -9.31
N ALA A 15 2.50 -6.40 -9.74
CA ALA A 15 2.88 -6.21 -11.14
C ALA A 15 4.06 -7.09 -11.58
N HIS A 16 4.97 -7.47 -10.66
CA HIS A 16 6.19 -8.23 -11.01
C HIS A 16 6.44 -9.45 -10.13
N PHE A 17 5.65 -9.63 -9.10
CA PHE A 17 5.82 -10.74 -8.17
C PHE A 17 4.48 -11.31 -7.73
N ALA A 18 4.40 -12.64 -7.65
CA ALA A 18 3.38 -13.35 -6.90
C ALA A 18 4.00 -13.88 -5.60
N ARG A 19 3.40 -13.55 -4.48
CA ARG A 19 3.94 -13.85 -3.14
C ARG A 19 2.92 -14.63 -2.33
N LEU A 20 3.42 -15.57 -1.53
CA LEU A 20 2.65 -16.31 -0.53
C LEU A 20 3.25 -16.04 0.84
N GLU A 21 2.41 -15.82 1.84
CA GLU A 21 2.79 -15.84 3.24
C GLU A 21 1.79 -16.69 4.01
N ILE A 22 2.31 -17.69 4.75
CA ILE A 22 1.53 -18.52 5.66
C ILE A 22 1.91 -18.11 7.07
N VAL A 23 0.90 -17.72 7.85
CA VAL A 23 1.10 -17.26 9.23
C VAL A 23 0.21 -18.03 10.19
N GLN A 24 0.62 -18.07 11.44
CA GLN A 24 -0.15 -18.65 12.53
C GLN A 24 -0.18 -17.67 13.71
N SER A 25 -1.32 -17.57 14.39
CA SER A 25 -1.40 -16.76 15.59
C SER A 25 -0.47 -17.30 16.66
N SER A 26 0.25 -16.40 17.33
CA SER A 26 1.04 -16.75 18.53
C SER A 26 0.14 -17.29 19.65
N SER A 27 0.74 -17.99 20.61
CA SER A 27 0.02 -18.64 21.71
C SER A 27 -0.78 -17.65 22.57
N ASP A 28 -0.41 -16.37 22.60
CA ASP A 28 -1.08 -15.28 23.31
C ASP A 28 -2.16 -14.57 22.46
N GLY A 29 -2.30 -14.93 21.17
CA GLY A 29 -3.29 -14.36 20.25
C GLY A 29 -3.01 -12.91 19.82
N LYS A 30 -1.92 -12.29 20.30
CA LYS A 30 -1.63 -10.87 20.07
C LYS A 30 -0.71 -10.61 18.88
N LYS A 31 0.02 -11.63 18.45
CA LYS A 31 0.95 -11.57 17.33
C LYS A 31 0.71 -12.77 16.43
N TYR A 32 1.21 -12.70 15.22
CA TYR A 32 1.31 -13.86 14.33
C TYR A 32 2.78 -14.17 14.06
N GLU A 33 3.05 -15.44 13.81
CA GLU A 33 4.35 -15.96 13.43
C GLU A 33 4.29 -16.42 11.98
N THR A 34 5.27 -16.05 11.19
CA THR A 34 5.39 -16.49 9.80
C THR A 34 5.94 -17.91 9.77
N LEU A 35 5.16 -18.83 9.21
CA LEU A 35 5.55 -20.22 9.00
C LEU A 35 6.25 -20.42 7.65
N GLU A 36 5.80 -19.71 6.61
CA GLU A 36 6.35 -19.79 5.26
C GLU A 36 6.23 -18.47 4.52
N LYS A 37 7.24 -18.13 3.72
CA LYS A 37 7.28 -16.90 2.92
C LYS A 37 7.94 -17.14 1.58
N LEU A 38 7.15 -17.07 0.52
CA LEU A 38 7.59 -17.31 -0.85
C LEU A 38 7.37 -16.09 -1.74
N SER A 39 8.23 -15.92 -2.74
CA SER A 39 8.10 -14.91 -3.77
C SER A 39 8.56 -15.48 -5.10
N GLN A 40 7.73 -15.38 -6.13
CA GLN A 40 8.06 -15.79 -7.50
C GLN A 40 7.87 -14.63 -8.46
N VAL A 41 8.73 -14.55 -9.49
CA VAL A 41 8.63 -13.52 -10.53
C VAL A 41 7.37 -13.75 -11.36
N ALA A 42 6.60 -12.70 -11.55
CA ALA A 42 5.30 -12.69 -12.22
C ALA A 42 5.16 -11.39 -13.01
N PRO A 43 5.73 -11.29 -14.25
CA PRO A 43 5.93 -10.02 -14.95
C PRO A 43 4.65 -9.52 -15.64
N LEU A 44 3.57 -9.34 -14.87
CA LEU A 44 2.29 -8.82 -15.37
C LEU A 44 2.41 -7.36 -15.82
N GLY A 45 3.28 -6.58 -15.16
CA GLY A 45 3.51 -5.18 -15.47
C GLY A 45 3.96 -4.97 -16.91
N ILE A 46 4.89 -5.80 -17.40
CA ILE A 46 5.38 -5.73 -18.79
C ILE A 46 4.23 -5.78 -19.82
N ASP A 47 3.25 -6.65 -19.57
CA ASP A 47 2.10 -6.76 -20.46
C ASP A 47 1.15 -5.57 -20.32
N VAL A 48 0.80 -5.21 -19.08
CA VAL A 48 -0.27 -4.26 -18.81
C VAL A 48 0.16 -2.83 -19.08
N PHE A 49 1.37 -2.44 -18.63
CA PHE A 49 1.82 -1.06 -18.77
C PHE A 49 2.22 -0.71 -20.21
N THR A 50 2.54 -1.72 -21.04
CA THR A 50 2.85 -1.50 -22.46
C THR A 50 1.67 -1.80 -23.40
N LYS A 51 0.83 -2.81 -23.08
CA LYS A 51 -0.25 -3.29 -23.99
C LYS A 51 -1.65 -3.14 -23.43
N GLY A 52 -1.80 -2.71 -22.17
CA GLY A 52 -3.09 -2.53 -21.50
C GLY A 52 -3.84 -3.83 -21.14
N LYS A 53 -3.23 -5.01 -21.33
CA LYS A 53 -3.86 -6.31 -21.07
C LYS A 53 -2.86 -7.38 -20.69
N ILE A 54 -3.27 -8.34 -19.87
CA ILE A 54 -2.46 -9.51 -19.49
C ILE A 54 -2.45 -10.54 -20.62
N SER A 55 -1.27 -11.00 -21.00
CA SER A 55 -1.10 -12.04 -22.04
C SER A 55 -1.57 -13.42 -21.55
N THR A 56 -1.91 -14.28 -22.52
CA THR A 56 -2.22 -15.68 -22.22
C THR A 56 -1.04 -16.39 -21.54
N GLN A 57 0.18 -16.10 -21.95
CA GLN A 57 1.40 -16.69 -21.38
C GLN A 57 1.51 -16.36 -19.88
N ASN A 58 1.37 -15.08 -19.51
CA ASN A 58 1.43 -14.64 -18.12
C ASN A 58 0.22 -15.14 -17.30
N THR A 59 -0.95 -15.29 -17.92
CA THR A 59 -2.11 -15.93 -17.27
C THR A 59 -1.79 -17.39 -16.86
N PHE A 60 -1.19 -18.17 -17.77
CA PHE A 60 -0.79 -19.53 -17.43
C PHE A 60 0.36 -19.60 -16.41
N LEU A 61 1.31 -18.68 -16.47
CA LEU A 61 2.38 -18.58 -15.49
C LEU A 61 1.82 -18.35 -14.08
N ILE A 62 0.94 -17.35 -13.91
CA ILE A 62 0.30 -17.07 -12.62
C ILE A 62 -0.53 -18.25 -12.15
N ALA A 63 -1.33 -18.85 -13.03
CA ALA A 63 -2.12 -20.02 -12.67
C ALA A 63 -1.24 -21.18 -12.18
N LYS A 64 -0.09 -21.41 -12.79
CA LYS A 64 0.90 -22.40 -12.35
C LYS A 64 1.46 -22.06 -10.96
N ILE A 65 1.92 -20.81 -10.77
CA ILE A 65 2.44 -20.34 -9.48
C ILE A 65 1.41 -20.54 -8.38
N LEU A 66 0.17 -20.11 -8.60
CA LEU A 66 -0.90 -20.26 -7.59
C LEU A 66 -1.28 -21.72 -7.36
N LYS A 67 -1.17 -22.58 -8.37
CA LYS A 67 -1.36 -24.02 -8.19
C LYS A 67 -0.28 -24.61 -7.30
N ASP A 68 0.99 -24.23 -7.47
CA ASP A 68 2.09 -24.65 -6.61
C ASP A 68 1.87 -24.14 -5.16
N TYR A 69 1.42 -22.90 -5.00
CA TYR A 69 1.02 -22.37 -3.69
C TYR A 69 -0.15 -23.14 -3.06
N SER A 70 -1.11 -23.59 -3.87
CA SER A 70 -2.24 -24.41 -3.37
C SER A 70 -1.81 -25.74 -2.75
N ILE A 71 -0.69 -26.32 -3.21
CA ILE A 71 -0.10 -27.54 -2.64
C ILE A 71 0.43 -27.24 -1.25
N LEU A 72 1.24 -26.20 -1.11
CA LEU A 72 1.79 -25.76 0.20
C LEU A 72 0.70 -25.40 1.19
N ILE A 73 -0.34 -24.69 0.75
CA ILE A 73 -1.50 -24.35 1.56
C ILE A 73 -2.15 -25.61 2.16
N LYS A 74 -2.25 -26.68 1.38
CA LYS A 74 -2.76 -27.97 1.86
C LYS A 74 -1.80 -28.67 2.82
N GLU A 75 -0.49 -28.66 2.54
CA GLU A 75 0.54 -29.24 3.40
C GLU A 75 0.59 -28.59 4.79
N TYR A 76 0.48 -27.26 4.83
CA TYR A 76 0.38 -26.50 6.09
C TYR A 76 -1.00 -26.57 6.75
N LYS A 77 -1.97 -27.27 6.16
CA LYS A 77 -3.37 -27.41 6.65
C LYS A 77 -4.02 -26.06 6.90
N VAL A 78 -3.73 -25.09 6.03
CA VAL A 78 -4.32 -23.76 6.07
C VAL A 78 -5.84 -23.84 5.91
N LYS A 79 -6.57 -23.16 6.77
CA LYS A 79 -8.05 -23.12 6.73
C LYS A 79 -8.62 -21.93 5.96
N TYR A 80 -7.93 -20.80 6.05
CA TYR A 80 -8.42 -19.55 5.50
C TYR A 80 -7.36 -18.98 4.57
N VAL A 81 -7.77 -18.66 3.34
CA VAL A 81 -6.90 -18.13 2.29
C VAL A 81 -7.50 -16.82 1.81
N LYS A 82 -6.69 -15.77 1.80
CA LYS A 82 -7.00 -14.50 1.12
C LYS A 82 -6.00 -14.29 0.00
N ALA A 83 -6.49 -14.16 -1.22
CA ALA A 83 -5.64 -13.96 -2.39
C ALA A 83 -6.04 -12.66 -3.08
N ILE A 84 -5.12 -11.71 -3.12
CA ILE A 84 -5.35 -10.37 -3.68
C ILE A 84 -4.51 -10.14 -4.94
N ALA A 85 -5.00 -9.26 -5.80
CA ALA A 85 -4.28 -8.74 -6.95
C ALA A 85 -4.31 -7.22 -6.94
N THR A 86 -3.19 -6.58 -7.30
CA THR A 86 -3.02 -5.14 -7.20
C THR A 86 -2.89 -4.45 -8.58
N SER A 87 -2.10 -3.39 -8.69
CA SER A 87 -2.06 -2.43 -9.80
C SER A 87 -2.12 -3.02 -11.21
N ALA A 88 -1.33 -4.05 -11.52
CA ALA A 88 -1.31 -4.60 -12.88
C ALA A 88 -2.65 -5.30 -13.24
N VAL A 89 -3.23 -6.05 -12.30
CA VAL A 89 -4.53 -6.70 -12.57
C VAL A 89 -5.65 -5.66 -12.61
N ARG A 90 -5.63 -4.71 -11.69
CA ARG A 90 -6.60 -3.59 -11.61
C ARG A 90 -6.63 -2.73 -12.89
N GLU A 91 -5.47 -2.52 -13.53
CA GLU A 91 -5.39 -1.72 -14.76
C GLU A 91 -5.58 -2.53 -16.05
N ALA A 92 -5.60 -3.85 -15.98
CA ALA A 92 -5.73 -4.70 -17.15
C ALA A 92 -7.16 -4.68 -17.71
N SER A 93 -7.29 -4.39 -19.02
CA SER A 93 -8.60 -4.38 -19.71
C SER A 93 -9.28 -5.76 -19.75
N ASN A 94 -8.58 -6.83 -19.40
CA ASN A 94 -9.05 -8.20 -19.35
C ASN A 94 -8.94 -8.82 -17.93
N SER A 95 -8.98 -8.01 -16.88
CA SER A 95 -8.83 -8.45 -15.47
C SER A 95 -9.82 -9.55 -15.11
N ASP A 96 -11.10 -9.40 -15.43
CA ASP A 96 -12.14 -10.40 -15.13
C ASP A 96 -11.84 -11.77 -15.76
N ILE A 97 -11.48 -11.78 -17.06
CA ILE A 97 -11.11 -12.99 -17.79
C ILE A 97 -9.85 -13.63 -17.20
N PHE A 98 -8.89 -12.82 -16.80
CA PHE A 98 -7.66 -13.26 -16.14
C PHE A 98 -7.99 -13.94 -14.81
N ILE A 99 -8.74 -13.29 -13.93
CA ILE A 99 -9.12 -13.80 -12.60
C ILE A 99 -9.88 -15.13 -12.75
N GLU A 100 -10.88 -15.19 -13.62
CA GLU A 100 -11.66 -16.42 -13.86
C GLU A 100 -10.80 -17.58 -14.35
N ARG A 101 -9.89 -17.32 -15.29
CA ARG A 101 -8.97 -18.36 -15.80
C ARG A 101 -8.00 -18.85 -14.74
N VAL A 102 -7.41 -17.94 -13.99
CA VAL A 102 -6.49 -18.28 -12.90
C VAL A 102 -7.21 -19.13 -11.86
N GLU A 103 -8.42 -18.74 -11.45
CA GLU A 103 -9.24 -19.51 -10.51
C GLU A 103 -9.51 -20.92 -11.03
N LYS A 104 -9.96 -21.05 -12.29
CA LYS A 104 -10.27 -22.34 -12.91
C LYS A 104 -9.05 -23.29 -12.98
N LEU A 105 -7.86 -22.74 -13.20
CA LEU A 105 -6.64 -23.55 -13.36
C LEU A 105 -5.92 -23.86 -12.03
N SER A 106 -5.98 -22.94 -11.08
CA SER A 106 -5.25 -23.04 -9.79
C SER A 106 -6.13 -23.48 -8.62
N GLY A 107 -7.45 -23.25 -8.71
CA GLY A 107 -8.39 -23.40 -7.59
C GLY A 107 -8.33 -22.23 -6.60
N ILE A 108 -7.60 -21.15 -6.90
CA ILE A 108 -7.48 -19.96 -6.06
C ILE A 108 -8.09 -18.78 -6.79
N ARG A 109 -9.10 -18.15 -6.18
CA ARG A 109 -9.72 -16.93 -6.69
C ARG A 109 -8.94 -15.71 -6.18
N LEU A 110 -8.55 -14.84 -7.12
CA LEU A 110 -7.97 -13.55 -6.80
C LEU A 110 -9.07 -12.51 -6.60
N GLU A 111 -8.94 -11.70 -5.57
CA GLU A 111 -9.75 -10.51 -5.32
C GLU A 111 -8.94 -9.27 -5.75
N GLU A 112 -9.52 -8.45 -6.60
CA GLU A 112 -8.89 -7.19 -6.97
C GLU A 112 -8.89 -6.24 -5.78
N LEU A 113 -7.71 -5.81 -5.35
CA LEU A 113 -7.56 -4.85 -4.27
C LEU A 113 -7.70 -3.43 -4.83
N ASP A 114 -8.80 -2.79 -4.49
CA ASP A 114 -9.02 -1.38 -4.81
C ASP A 114 -7.95 -0.49 -4.16
N SER A 115 -7.59 0.62 -4.83
CA SER A 115 -6.54 1.54 -4.35
C SER A 115 -6.90 2.22 -3.03
N THR A 116 -8.18 2.49 -2.80
CA THR A 116 -8.66 3.10 -1.55
C THR A 116 -8.53 2.12 -0.39
N LEU A 117 -8.89 0.85 -0.63
CA LEU A 117 -8.71 -0.21 0.36
C LEU A 117 -7.23 -0.47 0.63
N GLU A 118 -6.38 -0.47 -0.39
CA GLU A 118 -4.92 -0.58 -0.24
C GLU A 118 -4.37 0.54 0.64
N SER A 119 -4.82 1.81 0.44
CA SER A 119 -4.46 2.95 1.29
C SER A 119 -4.84 2.74 2.74
N ARG A 120 -6.07 2.29 2.97
CA ARG A 120 -6.56 2.00 4.32
C ARG A 120 -5.68 0.97 5.01
N LEU A 121 -5.38 -0.13 4.33
CA LEU A 121 -4.57 -1.21 4.89
C LEU A 121 -3.16 -0.72 5.26
N ILE A 122 -2.51 0.01 4.38
CA ILE A 122 -1.16 0.56 4.62
C ILE A 122 -1.20 1.57 5.77
N PHE A 123 -2.16 2.49 5.79
CA PHE A 123 -2.31 3.46 6.88
C PHE A 123 -2.47 2.77 8.24
N MET A 124 -3.30 1.74 8.31
CA MET A 124 -3.53 0.98 9.56
C MET A 124 -2.28 0.23 9.99
N ALA A 125 -1.57 -0.42 9.05
CA ALA A 125 -0.33 -1.12 9.35
C ALA A 125 0.77 -0.17 9.86
N ILE A 126 0.87 1.04 9.29
CA ILE A 126 1.79 2.08 9.77
C ILE A 126 1.42 2.52 11.19
N LYS A 127 0.14 2.79 11.44
CA LYS A 127 -0.34 3.18 12.76
C LYS A 127 -0.02 2.11 13.82
N ASP A 128 -0.21 0.85 13.49
CA ASP A 128 0.11 -0.26 14.38
C ASP A 128 1.63 -0.38 14.60
N ALA A 129 2.42 -0.30 13.53
CA ALA A 129 3.89 -0.38 13.59
C ALA A 129 4.52 0.79 14.35
N LEU A 130 3.95 1.99 14.27
CA LEU A 130 4.43 3.19 14.94
C LEU A 130 3.71 3.48 16.27
N SER A 131 2.92 2.53 16.78
CA SER A 131 2.13 2.73 18.01
C SER A 131 2.96 2.95 19.27
N SER A 132 4.22 2.48 19.29
CA SER A 132 5.18 2.71 20.37
C SER A 132 5.85 4.09 20.33
N SER A 133 5.70 4.83 19.24
CA SER A 133 6.29 6.15 19.03
C SER A 133 5.21 7.23 18.93
N SER A 134 5.41 8.37 19.59
CA SER A 134 4.51 9.52 19.46
C SER A 134 4.63 10.24 18.12
N LEU A 135 5.70 9.99 17.35
CA LEU A 135 6.02 10.70 16.12
C LEU A 135 4.86 10.76 15.13
N PHE A 136 4.16 9.64 14.93
CA PHE A 136 3.04 9.59 13.99
C PHE A 136 1.83 10.42 14.43
N GLN A 137 1.66 10.61 15.74
CA GLN A 137 0.55 11.39 16.32
C GLN A 137 0.90 12.88 16.45
N GLU A 138 2.17 13.21 16.58
CA GLU A 138 2.63 14.59 16.82
C GLU A 138 3.06 15.32 15.55
N LYS A 139 3.61 14.58 14.59
CA LYS A 139 4.17 15.12 13.35
C LYS A 139 3.22 14.94 12.16
N ASN A 140 3.26 15.90 11.24
CA ASN A 140 2.65 15.72 9.93
C ASN A 140 3.47 14.70 9.13
N SER A 141 2.81 13.81 8.43
CA SER A 141 3.47 12.68 7.78
C SER A 141 3.03 12.56 6.31
N LEU A 142 4.00 12.35 5.44
CA LEU A 142 3.78 11.95 4.05
C LEU A 142 4.10 10.47 3.91
N ILE A 143 3.10 9.64 3.66
CA ILE A 143 3.29 8.21 3.44
C ILE A 143 3.51 7.97 1.96
N CYS A 144 4.63 7.34 1.60
CA CYS A 144 4.95 6.89 0.25
C CYS A 144 5.01 5.36 0.24
N SER A 145 3.92 4.71 -0.17
CA SER A 145 3.90 3.26 -0.39
C SER A 145 4.28 2.95 -1.83
N ILE A 146 5.55 2.56 -2.03
CA ILE A 146 6.15 2.41 -3.35
C ILE A 146 6.12 0.93 -3.77
N GLY A 147 5.25 0.64 -4.73
CA GLY A 147 5.17 -0.65 -5.41
C GLY A 147 5.97 -0.67 -6.71
N THR A 148 6.02 -1.84 -7.35
CA THR A 148 6.65 -1.97 -8.68
C THR A 148 5.79 -1.36 -9.80
N GLY A 149 4.47 -1.29 -9.64
CA GLY A 149 3.54 -0.78 -10.64
C GLY A 149 2.93 0.59 -10.35
N SER A 150 2.92 1.04 -9.09
CA SER A 150 2.35 2.32 -8.67
C SER A 150 2.95 2.77 -7.34
N THR A 151 2.82 4.06 -7.05
CA THR A 151 3.10 4.62 -5.72
C THR A 151 1.83 5.25 -5.18
N GLN A 152 1.47 4.86 -3.97
CA GLN A 152 0.40 5.47 -3.22
C GLN A 152 0.97 6.50 -2.25
N VAL A 153 0.45 7.72 -2.35
CA VAL A 153 0.87 8.85 -1.53
C VAL A 153 -0.28 9.25 -0.63
N SER A 154 -0.07 9.19 0.69
CA SER A 154 -1.07 9.58 1.67
C SER A 154 -0.58 10.73 2.53
N ILE A 155 -1.42 11.73 2.72
CA ILE A 155 -1.17 12.90 3.56
C ILE A 155 -1.84 12.70 4.90
N VAL A 156 -1.04 12.78 5.96
CA VAL A 156 -1.48 12.56 7.34
C VAL A 156 -1.12 13.77 8.18
N GLU A 157 -2.11 14.39 8.81
CA GLU A 157 -1.92 15.49 9.75
C GLU A 157 -2.09 14.96 11.17
N LYS A 158 -0.96 14.89 11.92
CA LYS A 158 -0.94 14.44 13.32
C LYS A 158 -1.78 13.16 13.56
N GLY A 159 -1.45 12.11 12.81
CA GLY A 159 -2.13 10.81 12.91
C GLY A 159 -3.49 10.72 12.21
N VAL A 160 -3.98 11.79 11.59
CA VAL A 160 -5.27 11.82 10.88
C VAL A 160 -5.06 11.81 9.38
N LEU A 161 -5.57 10.79 8.70
CA LEU A 161 -5.52 10.70 7.24
C LEU A 161 -6.37 11.81 6.60
N LYS A 162 -5.75 12.65 5.77
CA LYS A 162 -6.39 13.76 5.06
C LYS A 162 -6.76 13.41 3.63
N SER A 163 -5.80 12.84 2.91
CA SER A 163 -6.00 12.38 1.53
C SER A 163 -5.09 11.22 1.23
N SER A 164 -5.46 10.45 0.22
CA SER A 164 -4.61 9.42 -0.37
C SER A 164 -4.84 9.35 -1.86
N GLU A 165 -3.77 9.36 -2.62
CA GLU A 165 -3.80 9.34 -4.08
C GLU A 165 -2.87 8.25 -4.60
N ASN A 166 -3.33 7.54 -5.63
CA ASN A 166 -2.53 6.54 -6.32
C ASN A 166 -1.93 7.13 -7.59
N THR A 167 -0.61 7.05 -7.71
CA THR A 167 0.13 7.56 -8.86
C THR A 167 0.66 6.43 -9.72
N ARG A 168 0.88 6.70 -11.01
CA ARG A 168 1.53 5.76 -11.93
C ARG A 168 3.06 5.67 -11.76
N LEU A 169 3.59 6.14 -10.64
CA LEU A 169 5.00 6.07 -10.29
C LEU A 169 5.35 4.70 -9.69
N GLY A 170 5.40 3.66 -10.51
CA GLY A 170 5.90 2.35 -10.07
C GLY A 170 7.39 2.21 -10.33
N SER A 171 8.13 1.59 -9.39
CA SER A 171 9.59 1.49 -9.50
C SER A 171 10.09 0.68 -10.71
N LEU A 172 9.32 -0.28 -11.22
CA LEU A 172 9.63 -0.98 -12.47
C LEU A 172 8.79 -0.46 -13.65
N ARG A 173 7.58 0.03 -13.39
CA ARG A 173 6.75 0.65 -14.41
C ARG A 173 7.46 1.79 -15.14
N LEU A 174 8.16 2.64 -14.40
CA LEU A 174 8.94 3.74 -14.99
C LEU A 174 9.99 3.25 -15.99
N LEU A 175 10.58 2.07 -15.77
CA LEU A 175 11.52 1.45 -16.69
C LEU A 175 10.83 0.85 -17.92
N GLU A 176 9.66 0.27 -17.75
CA GLU A 176 8.91 -0.43 -18.79
C GLU A 176 8.24 0.55 -19.77
N GLU A 177 7.69 1.66 -19.28
CA GLU A 177 7.06 2.69 -20.12
C GLU A 177 8.07 3.44 -21.00
N LEU A 178 9.37 3.38 -20.69
CA LEU A 178 10.42 4.04 -21.48
C LEU A 178 10.82 3.29 -22.77
N GLU A 179 10.28 2.08 -22.99
CA GLU A 179 10.44 1.23 -24.19
C GLU A 179 11.87 0.99 -24.70
N ARG A 180 12.89 1.45 -23.97
CA ARG A 180 14.31 1.29 -24.33
C ARG A 180 15.19 1.16 -23.09
N PRO A 181 16.25 0.33 -23.15
CA PRO A 181 17.22 0.28 -22.08
C PRO A 181 17.94 1.65 -21.97
N LEU A 182 17.85 2.27 -20.81
CA LEU A 182 18.57 3.50 -20.49
C LEU A 182 19.75 3.16 -19.58
N THR A 183 20.83 3.92 -19.71
CA THR A 183 21.87 3.95 -18.68
C THR A 183 21.30 4.60 -17.41
N ASN A 184 21.86 4.31 -16.23
CA ASN A 184 21.41 4.90 -14.97
C ASN A 184 21.40 6.45 -14.99
N ILE A 185 22.33 7.09 -15.72
CA ILE A 185 22.37 8.55 -15.88
C ILE A 185 21.16 9.04 -16.71
N GLN A 186 20.86 8.39 -17.82
CA GLN A 186 19.70 8.74 -18.66
C GLN A 186 18.39 8.49 -17.95
N LEU A 187 18.32 7.42 -17.13
CA LEU A 187 17.16 7.11 -16.31
C LEU A 187 16.87 8.22 -15.32
N LYS A 188 17.88 8.75 -14.63
CA LYS A 188 17.74 9.89 -13.72
C LYS A 188 17.18 11.13 -14.42
N GLU A 189 17.72 11.48 -15.59
CA GLU A 189 17.30 12.66 -16.33
C GLU A 189 15.83 12.56 -16.80
N VAL A 190 15.34 11.36 -17.07
CA VAL A 190 13.96 11.13 -17.51
C VAL A 190 12.99 11.00 -16.33
N ILE A 191 13.36 10.26 -15.29
CA ILE A 191 12.49 10.04 -14.12
C ILE A 191 12.32 11.31 -13.30
N LYS A 192 13.42 12.08 -13.10
CA LYS A 192 13.44 13.24 -12.23
C LYS A 192 12.32 14.25 -12.51
N PRO A 193 12.17 14.83 -13.74
CA PRO A 193 11.14 15.83 -13.99
C PRO A 193 9.73 15.31 -13.74
N PHE A 194 9.49 14.03 -14.06
CA PHE A 194 8.18 13.40 -13.92
C PHE A 194 7.82 13.19 -12.45
N VAL A 195 8.74 12.67 -11.64
CA VAL A 195 8.52 12.47 -10.20
C VAL A 195 8.44 13.81 -9.47
N GLU A 196 9.31 14.78 -9.79
CA GLU A 196 9.27 16.12 -9.20
C GLU A 196 7.95 16.85 -9.48
N SER A 197 7.46 16.80 -10.73
CA SER A 197 6.18 17.40 -11.07
C SER A 197 5.05 16.76 -10.28
N THR A 198 4.98 15.42 -10.28
CA THR A 198 3.94 14.69 -9.55
C THR A 198 3.98 15.01 -8.04
N ALA A 199 5.17 15.03 -7.44
CA ALA A 199 5.32 15.36 -6.01
C ALA A 199 4.86 16.79 -5.70
N LYS A 200 5.27 17.77 -6.54
CA LYS A 200 4.85 19.17 -6.38
C LYS A 200 3.34 19.33 -6.55
N ASP A 201 2.74 18.72 -7.56
CA ASP A 201 1.32 18.82 -7.85
C ASP A 201 0.46 18.22 -6.71
N LEU A 202 0.86 17.07 -6.17
CA LEU A 202 0.17 16.44 -5.04
C LEU A 202 0.29 17.28 -3.76
N LEU A 203 1.48 17.79 -3.47
CA LEU A 203 1.69 18.59 -2.25
C LEU A 203 1.05 19.97 -2.35
N ALA A 204 1.00 20.59 -3.53
CA ALA A 204 0.35 21.88 -3.76
C ALA A 204 -1.19 21.82 -3.54
N GLN A 205 -1.80 20.66 -3.67
CA GLN A 205 -3.22 20.46 -3.39
C GLN A 205 -3.53 20.30 -1.89
N SER A 206 -2.49 20.19 -1.06
CA SER A 206 -2.63 20.03 0.39
C SER A 206 -2.38 21.33 1.13
N THR A 207 -3.17 21.56 2.18
CA THR A 207 -2.94 22.64 3.15
C THR A 207 -2.02 22.23 4.30
N VAL A 208 -1.58 20.96 4.34
CA VAL A 208 -0.73 20.42 5.41
C VAL A 208 0.71 20.87 5.20
N ASP A 209 1.28 21.52 6.19
CA ASP A 209 2.70 21.89 6.22
C ASP A 209 3.54 20.71 6.74
N PHE A 210 4.49 20.24 5.93
CA PHE A 210 5.41 19.16 6.29
C PHE A 210 6.75 19.66 6.85
N GLY A 211 6.95 20.96 6.96
CA GLY A 211 8.15 21.52 7.61
C GLY A 211 8.25 20.98 9.04
N GLY A 212 9.34 20.30 9.36
CA GLY A 212 9.49 19.60 10.64
C GLY A 212 8.71 18.29 10.76
N GLY A 213 8.07 17.85 9.67
CA GLY A 213 7.34 16.57 9.58
C GLY A 213 8.23 15.39 9.19
N ILE A 214 7.59 14.28 8.84
CA ILE A 214 8.26 13.03 8.46
C ILE A 214 7.74 12.48 7.15
N VAL A 215 8.60 11.78 6.40
CA VAL A 215 8.19 10.90 5.30
C VAL A 215 8.23 9.46 5.80
N ILE A 216 7.21 8.67 5.46
CA ILE A 216 7.15 7.26 5.80
C ILE A 216 7.21 6.46 4.52
N GLY A 217 8.32 5.76 4.30
CA GLY A 217 8.52 4.90 3.13
C GLY A 217 8.07 3.47 3.39
N VAL A 218 7.22 2.91 2.54
CA VAL A 218 6.73 1.53 2.63
C VAL A 218 6.94 0.80 1.32
N GLY A 219 7.30 -0.47 1.37
CA GLY A 219 7.49 -1.33 0.20
C GLY A 219 8.72 -2.22 0.30
N SER A 220 8.75 -3.29 -0.50
CA SER A 220 9.87 -4.24 -0.48
C SER A 220 11.19 -3.60 -0.95
N SER A 221 11.14 -2.74 -1.97
CA SER A 221 12.30 -2.01 -2.47
C SER A 221 12.74 -0.91 -1.49
N VAL A 222 11.79 -0.24 -0.81
CA VAL A 222 12.09 0.72 0.26
C VAL A 222 12.82 0.04 1.42
N ARG A 223 12.33 -1.13 1.88
CA ARG A 223 13.01 -1.89 2.94
C ARG A 223 14.42 -2.35 2.55
N ALA A 224 14.68 -2.56 1.27
CA ALA A 224 16.02 -2.90 0.81
C ALA A 224 17.02 -1.76 1.07
N LEU A 225 16.58 -0.49 1.11
CA LEU A 225 17.41 0.66 1.45
C LEU A 225 18.00 0.57 2.86
N LEU A 226 17.28 -0.06 3.82
CA LEU A 226 17.80 -0.31 5.18
C LEU A 226 19.11 -1.10 5.18
N ARG A 227 19.28 -2.00 4.22
CA ARG A 227 20.45 -2.88 4.10
C ARG A 227 21.55 -2.27 3.24
N LEU A 228 21.26 -1.20 2.50
CA LEU A 228 22.23 -0.51 1.64
C LEU A 228 22.89 0.67 2.35
N SER A 229 22.25 1.25 3.37
CA SER A 229 22.74 2.39 4.09
C SER A 229 23.44 2.00 5.40
N ASP A 230 24.69 2.41 5.55
CA ASP A 230 25.43 2.31 6.82
C ASP A 230 25.07 3.46 7.80
N LYS A 231 24.28 4.44 7.33
CA LYS A 231 23.89 5.65 8.08
C LYS A 231 22.43 5.60 8.58
N MET A 232 21.78 4.47 8.41
CA MET A 232 20.45 4.26 8.97
C MET A 232 20.54 4.25 10.49
N GLN A 233 19.66 5.00 11.14
CA GLN A 233 19.57 5.11 12.60
C GLN A 233 18.33 4.36 13.09
N ILE A 234 18.36 3.98 14.37
CA ILE A 234 17.22 3.34 15.04
C ILE A 234 16.90 4.18 16.27
N ASP A 235 15.63 4.57 16.43
CA ASP A 235 15.19 5.29 17.63
C ASP A 235 14.96 4.35 18.84
N ASP A 236 14.67 4.93 20.00
CA ASP A 236 14.40 4.17 21.24
C ASP A 236 13.20 3.24 21.14
N SER A 237 12.33 3.43 20.15
CA SER A 237 11.18 2.58 19.84
C SER A 237 11.51 1.45 18.86
N GLY A 238 12.76 1.36 18.39
CA GLY A 238 13.20 0.38 17.39
C GLY A 238 12.84 0.73 15.96
N ILE A 239 12.49 1.99 15.67
CA ILE A 239 12.06 2.43 14.36
C ILE A 239 13.27 2.95 13.57
N HIS A 240 13.43 2.42 12.35
CA HIS A 240 14.48 2.86 11.44
C HIS A 240 14.16 4.22 10.81
N PHE A 241 15.14 5.13 10.84
CA PHE A 241 15.04 6.44 10.20
C PHE A 241 16.37 6.92 9.60
N ILE A 242 16.27 7.88 8.68
CA ILE A 242 17.41 8.54 8.06
C ILE A 242 17.07 10.03 7.84
N ASP A 243 17.99 10.91 8.15
CA ASP A 243 17.85 12.35 7.87
C ASP A 243 18.13 12.68 6.40
N MET A 244 17.86 13.93 6.01
CA MET A 244 17.97 14.37 4.62
C MET A 244 19.39 14.24 4.08
N VAL A 245 20.40 14.68 4.83
CA VAL A 245 21.80 14.68 4.38
C VAL A 245 22.29 13.26 4.12
N ASN A 246 22.02 12.36 5.06
CA ASN A 246 22.39 10.95 4.92
C ASN A 246 21.60 10.23 3.81
N PHE A 247 20.37 10.65 3.56
CA PHE A 247 19.57 10.09 2.46
C PHE A 247 20.04 10.60 1.10
N ASP A 248 20.49 11.85 1.00
CA ASP A 248 21.11 12.40 -0.21
C ASP A 248 22.36 11.58 -0.58
N ASP A 249 23.23 11.30 0.40
CA ASP A 249 24.42 10.46 0.19
C ASP A 249 24.02 9.04 -0.27
N LEU A 250 23.02 8.44 0.36
CA LEU A 250 22.52 7.12 -0.02
C LEU A 250 21.98 7.10 -1.47
N TYR A 251 21.21 8.12 -1.86
CA TYR A 251 20.69 8.25 -3.22
C TYR A 251 21.83 8.38 -4.23
N GLN A 252 22.84 9.21 -3.95
CA GLN A 252 24.02 9.34 -4.82
C GLN A 252 24.77 8.00 -4.94
N GLN A 253 24.96 7.28 -3.84
CA GLN A 253 25.60 5.98 -3.84
C GLN A 253 24.84 4.96 -4.70
N ILE A 254 23.53 4.78 -4.45
CA ILE A 254 22.69 3.84 -5.18
C ILE A 254 22.68 4.14 -6.67
N SER A 255 22.60 5.40 -7.03
CA SER A 255 22.53 5.82 -8.41
C SER A 255 23.82 5.61 -9.22
N GLN A 256 24.93 5.29 -8.56
CA GLN A 256 26.19 4.90 -9.20
C GLN A 256 26.41 3.39 -9.23
N MET A 257 25.63 2.64 -8.44
CA MET A 257 25.72 1.17 -8.42
C MET A 257 25.08 0.54 -9.65
N LYS A 258 25.66 -0.56 -10.13
CA LYS A 258 25.02 -1.40 -11.14
C LYS A 258 23.99 -2.33 -10.50
N THR A 259 23.00 -2.74 -11.28
CA THR A 259 21.96 -3.67 -10.82
C THR A 259 22.55 -4.97 -10.26
N GLU A 260 23.58 -5.51 -10.92
CA GLU A 260 24.25 -6.73 -10.48
C GLU A 260 24.98 -6.57 -9.13
N GLU A 261 25.51 -5.38 -8.87
CA GLU A 261 26.16 -5.06 -7.59
C GLU A 261 25.12 -4.98 -6.46
N ILE A 262 23.96 -4.35 -6.74
CA ILE A 262 22.85 -4.30 -5.80
C ILE A 262 22.31 -5.71 -5.54
N ALA A 263 22.10 -6.52 -6.57
CA ALA A 263 21.62 -7.88 -6.47
C ALA A 263 22.55 -8.75 -5.60
N ALA A 264 23.86 -8.67 -5.86
CA ALA A 264 24.88 -9.40 -5.11
C ALA A 264 24.97 -8.93 -3.64
N LYS A 265 25.01 -7.61 -3.40
CA LYS A 265 25.11 -7.03 -2.03
C LYS A 265 23.91 -7.40 -1.17
N LEU A 266 22.71 -7.43 -1.74
CA LEU A 266 21.47 -7.70 -1.02
C LEU A 266 21.06 -9.20 -1.04
N ASN A 267 21.68 -10.01 -1.89
CA ASN A 267 21.28 -11.38 -2.18
C ASN A 267 19.80 -11.48 -2.58
N ILE A 268 19.43 -10.71 -3.62
CA ILE A 268 18.08 -10.63 -4.17
C ILE A 268 18.08 -10.91 -5.68
N SER A 269 16.89 -11.16 -6.25
CA SER A 269 16.75 -11.32 -7.70
C SER A 269 17.06 -10.03 -8.47
N ASP A 270 17.55 -10.16 -9.72
CA ASP A 270 17.83 -9.03 -10.60
C ASP A 270 16.59 -8.13 -10.80
N THR A 271 15.41 -8.73 -10.93
CA THR A 271 14.14 -7.98 -11.05
C THR A 271 13.89 -7.08 -9.83
N LEU A 272 14.17 -7.56 -8.61
CA LEU A 272 14.04 -6.73 -7.43
C LEU A 272 15.15 -5.68 -7.35
N ALA A 273 16.38 -6.04 -7.74
CA ALA A 273 17.51 -5.11 -7.78
C ALA A 273 17.27 -3.94 -8.74
N GLN A 274 16.69 -4.19 -9.93
CA GLN A 274 16.29 -3.16 -10.89
C GLN A 274 15.31 -2.15 -10.32
N SER A 275 14.49 -2.54 -9.35
CA SER A 275 13.49 -1.65 -8.75
C SER A 275 14.06 -0.71 -7.67
N ILE A 276 15.29 -0.93 -7.18
CA ILE A 276 15.85 -0.22 -6.03
C ILE A 276 16.16 1.24 -6.37
N GLU A 277 16.88 1.49 -7.46
CA GLU A 277 17.23 2.86 -7.86
C GLU A 277 16.01 3.72 -8.18
N PRO A 278 15.05 3.29 -9.03
CA PRO A 278 13.83 4.07 -9.25
C PRO A 278 13.00 4.27 -7.98
N CYS A 279 12.94 3.28 -7.10
CA CYS A 279 12.27 3.41 -5.81
C CYS A 279 12.93 4.48 -4.93
N CYS A 280 14.27 4.48 -4.86
CA CYS A 280 15.03 5.48 -4.12
C CYS A 280 14.81 6.87 -4.71
N ALA A 281 14.80 7.01 -6.05
CA ALA A 281 14.53 8.27 -6.75
C ALA A 281 13.12 8.82 -6.43
N ILE A 282 12.09 7.98 -6.46
CA ILE A 282 10.73 8.37 -6.09
C ILE A 282 10.71 8.90 -4.66
N LEU A 283 11.25 8.14 -3.70
CA LEU A 283 11.26 8.53 -2.30
C LEU A 283 12.05 9.83 -2.08
N TYR A 284 13.20 9.98 -2.76
CA TYR A 284 14.05 11.16 -2.72
C TYR A 284 13.30 12.43 -3.12
N HIS A 285 12.61 12.41 -4.26
CA HIS A 285 11.91 13.59 -4.76
C HIS A 285 10.69 13.97 -3.91
N PHE A 286 9.94 12.99 -3.40
CA PHE A 286 8.86 13.26 -2.44
C PHE A 286 9.39 13.82 -1.13
N PHE A 287 10.52 13.31 -0.63
CA PHE A 287 11.16 13.81 0.58
C PHE A 287 11.57 15.27 0.44
N HIS A 288 12.31 15.61 -0.62
CA HIS A 288 12.73 16.99 -0.87
C HIS A 288 11.56 17.94 -1.11
N ALA A 289 10.53 17.51 -1.86
CA ALA A 289 9.36 18.33 -2.12
C ALA A 289 8.55 18.62 -0.85
N SER A 290 8.49 17.68 0.09
CA SER A 290 7.79 17.84 1.37
C SER A 290 8.51 18.73 2.37
N LYS A 291 9.84 18.91 2.26
CA LYS A 291 10.68 19.58 3.26
C LYS A 291 10.61 18.95 4.66
N ALA A 292 10.29 17.68 4.75
CA ALA A 292 10.28 16.91 5.99
C ALA A 292 11.71 16.76 6.55
N GLU A 293 11.83 16.48 7.85
CA GLU A 293 13.14 16.39 8.53
C GLU A 293 13.83 15.03 8.30
N LYS A 294 13.04 13.96 8.24
CA LYS A 294 13.56 12.60 8.13
C LYS A 294 12.60 11.64 7.44
N ILE A 295 13.16 10.56 6.91
CA ILE A 295 12.41 9.41 6.40
C ILE A 295 12.39 8.33 7.47
N ILE A 296 11.21 7.77 7.72
CA ILE A 296 10.99 6.57 8.54
C ILE A 296 10.71 5.41 7.61
N ILE A 297 11.35 4.26 7.86
CA ILE A 297 11.13 3.03 7.08
C ILE A 297 10.69 1.92 8.05
N PRO A 298 9.38 1.76 8.29
CA PRO A 298 8.89 0.66 9.11
C PRO A 298 9.06 -0.68 8.38
N GLU A 299 9.30 -1.75 9.14
CA GLU A 299 9.45 -3.10 8.58
C GLU A 299 8.11 -3.74 8.20
N ILE A 300 7.28 -3.00 7.47
CA ILE A 300 5.97 -3.45 6.98
C ILE A 300 5.90 -3.46 5.45
N SER A 301 4.97 -4.22 4.92
CA SER A 301 4.60 -4.25 3.49
C SER A 301 3.09 -4.30 3.32
N THR A 302 2.60 -4.10 2.11
CA THR A 302 1.18 -4.28 1.76
C THR A 302 0.67 -5.67 2.20
N ARG A 303 1.48 -6.71 2.07
CA ARG A 303 1.09 -8.06 2.48
C ARG A 303 0.92 -8.18 4.00
N ASP A 304 1.85 -7.62 4.80
CA ASP A 304 1.71 -7.60 6.26
C ASP A 304 0.44 -6.86 6.68
N ALA A 305 0.09 -5.77 5.97
CA ALA A 305 -1.16 -5.05 6.17
C ALA A 305 -2.40 -5.92 5.87
N VAL A 306 -2.37 -6.68 4.78
CA VAL A 306 -3.45 -7.62 4.41
C VAL A 306 -3.55 -8.76 5.41
N VAL A 307 -2.43 -9.30 5.89
CA VAL A 307 -2.43 -10.33 6.95
C VAL A 307 -3.11 -9.82 8.21
N SER A 308 -2.74 -8.63 8.68
CA SER A 308 -3.32 -8.03 9.89
C SER A 308 -4.82 -7.77 9.74
N ASP A 309 -5.25 -7.24 8.59
CA ASP A 309 -6.65 -6.98 8.31
C ASP A 309 -7.47 -8.30 8.21
N PHE A 310 -6.92 -9.31 7.56
CA PHE A 310 -7.56 -10.61 7.43
C PHE A 310 -7.72 -11.32 8.77
N ILE A 311 -6.75 -11.18 9.67
CA ILE A 311 -6.86 -11.66 11.05
C ILE A 311 -8.01 -10.94 11.77
N ARG A 312 -8.11 -9.61 11.67
CA ARG A 312 -9.21 -8.83 12.26
C ARG A 312 -10.57 -9.25 11.72
N GLU A 313 -10.67 -9.43 10.40
CA GLU A 313 -11.89 -9.93 9.75
C GLU A 313 -12.31 -11.29 10.31
N LEU A 314 -11.37 -12.22 10.45
CA LEU A 314 -11.62 -13.56 10.99
C LEU A 314 -11.96 -13.56 12.49
N THR A 315 -11.43 -12.61 13.27
CA THR A 315 -11.70 -12.49 14.70
C THR A 315 -12.99 -11.74 15.01
N GLY A 316 -13.56 -11.05 14.01
CA GLY A 316 -14.73 -10.18 14.21
C GLY A 316 -14.39 -8.91 15.00
N GLU A 317 -13.12 -8.49 15.01
CA GLU A 317 -12.72 -7.23 15.62
C GLU A 317 -13.31 -6.05 14.87
N HIS A 318 -13.74 -5.03 15.61
CA HIS A 318 -14.28 -3.81 15.00
C HIS A 318 -13.22 -3.12 14.14
N ASP A 319 -13.62 -2.60 12.96
CA ASP A 319 -12.70 -1.90 12.05
C ASP A 319 -12.26 -0.56 12.66
N PRO A 320 -11.01 -0.42 13.08
CA PRO A 320 -10.52 0.80 13.71
C PRO A 320 -10.34 1.97 12.70
N PHE A 321 -10.61 1.75 11.42
CA PHE A 321 -10.49 2.77 10.37
C PHE A 321 -11.75 3.66 10.26
N THR A 322 -12.90 3.24 10.76
CA THR A 322 -14.16 4.01 10.63
C THR A 322 -14.03 5.50 11.01
N PRO A 323 -13.38 5.89 12.14
CA PRO A 323 -13.21 7.31 12.47
C PRO A 323 -12.37 8.08 11.43
N TYR A 324 -11.36 7.42 10.83
CA TYR A 324 -10.51 8.02 9.80
C TYR A 324 -11.26 8.18 8.47
N LEU A 325 -12.14 7.22 8.13
CA LEU A 325 -12.99 7.29 6.95
C LEU A 325 -13.91 8.52 7.03
N ILE A 326 -14.56 8.76 8.14
CA ILE A 326 -15.40 9.97 8.36
C ILE A 326 -14.56 11.25 8.25
N SER A 327 -13.31 11.23 8.74
CA SER A 327 -12.41 12.37 8.56
C SER A 327 -12.08 12.62 7.07
N CYS A 328 -11.79 11.56 6.30
CA CYS A 328 -11.58 11.66 4.86
C CYS A 328 -12.81 12.23 4.13
N VAL A 329 -14.00 11.74 4.49
CA VAL A 329 -15.29 12.23 3.92
C VAL A 329 -15.48 13.71 4.18
N LYS A 330 -15.23 14.18 5.40
CA LYS A 330 -15.30 15.61 5.76
C LYS A 330 -14.31 16.46 4.97
N ASN A 331 -13.06 16.00 4.84
CA ASN A 331 -12.03 16.67 4.06
C ASN A 331 -12.41 16.75 2.57
N PHE A 332 -12.95 15.65 2.02
CA PHE A 332 -13.46 15.62 0.65
C PHE A 332 -14.58 16.65 0.45
N GLY A 333 -15.56 16.68 1.36
CA GLY A 333 -16.62 17.68 1.32
C GLY A 333 -16.10 19.13 1.34
N GLN A 334 -15.09 19.41 2.19
CA GLN A 334 -14.44 20.72 2.25
C GLN A 334 -13.76 21.10 0.92
N LYS A 335 -13.08 20.14 0.26
CA LYS A 335 -12.45 20.37 -1.06
C LYS A 335 -13.48 20.80 -2.12
N TYR A 336 -14.73 20.35 -1.99
CA TYR A 336 -15.84 20.68 -2.90
C TYR A 336 -16.85 21.65 -2.30
N PHE A 337 -16.41 22.49 -1.36
CA PHE A 337 -17.14 23.64 -0.83
C PHE A 337 -18.51 23.34 -0.18
N TYR A 338 -18.69 22.15 0.41
CA TYR A 338 -19.91 21.85 1.17
C TYR A 338 -20.01 22.72 2.44
N ASP A 339 -21.22 22.88 3.01
CA ASP A 339 -21.39 23.50 4.34
C ASP A 339 -21.14 22.45 5.45
N PRO A 340 -20.02 22.52 6.21
CA PRO A 340 -19.70 21.56 7.26
C PRO A 340 -20.72 21.51 8.39
N ASN A 341 -21.33 22.66 8.73
CA ASN A 341 -22.31 22.76 9.81
C ASN A 341 -23.64 22.11 9.40
N HIS A 342 -24.09 22.39 8.17
CA HIS A 342 -25.28 21.76 7.61
C HIS A 342 -25.09 20.25 7.48
N ALA A 343 -24.03 19.81 6.84
CA ALA A 343 -23.73 18.39 6.63
C ALA A 343 -23.63 17.61 7.96
N SER A 344 -23.02 18.20 9.00
CA SER A 344 -22.94 17.56 10.32
C SER A 344 -24.32 17.41 10.98
N LYS A 345 -25.21 18.39 10.82
CA LYS A 345 -26.58 18.29 11.34
C LYS A 345 -27.39 17.23 10.59
N VAL A 346 -27.28 17.20 9.26
CA VAL A 346 -27.97 16.20 8.45
C VAL A 346 -27.48 14.80 8.82
N ALA A 347 -26.17 14.60 8.94
CA ALA A 347 -25.60 13.31 9.36
C ALA A 347 -26.11 12.89 10.76
N ALA A 348 -26.10 13.79 11.73
CA ALA A 348 -26.61 13.51 13.08
C ALA A 348 -28.10 13.14 13.09
N MET A 349 -28.93 13.85 12.31
CA MET A 349 -30.36 13.56 12.20
C MET A 349 -30.62 12.23 11.48
N SER A 350 -29.90 11.94 10.41
CA SER A 350 -30.00 10.67 9.67
C SER A 350 -29.64 9.49 10.56
N MET A 351 -28.55 9.59 11.32
CA MET A 351 -28.13 8.54 12.27
C MET A 351 -29.14 8.35 13.38
N HIS A 352 -29.69 9.44 13.94
CA HIS A 352 -30.72 9.38 14.95
C HIS A 352 -31.99 8.66 14.45
N ILE A 353 -32.43 8.96 13.23
CA ILE A 353 -33.57 8.25 12.61
C ILE A 353 -33.21 6.77 12.42
N PHE A 354 -32.06 6.46 11.86
CA PHE A 354 -31.61 5.09 11.61
C PHE A 354 -31.63 4.25 12.88
N GLU A 355 -31.04 4.74 13.97
CA GLU A 355 -30.97 4.05 15.26
C GLU A 355 -32.37 3.82 15.85
N ASN A 356 -33.23 4.82 15.83
CA ASN A 356 -34.59 4.75 16.40
C ASN A 356 -35.56 3.92 15.55
N THR A 357 -35.25 3.65 14.28
CA THR A 357 -36.06 2.82 13.38
C THR A 357 -35.46 1.46 13.09
N HIS A 358 -34.39 1.07 13.80
CA HIS A 358 -33.68 -0.19 13.57
C HIS A 358 -34.63 -1.41 13.62
N PHE A 359 -35.65 -1.39 14.49
CA PHE A 359 -36.67 -2.45 14.59
C PHE A 359 -37.53 -2.59 13.32
N LEU A 360 -37.59 -1.58 12.44
CA LEU A 360 -38.34 -1.61 11.19
C LEU A 360 -37.46 -2.14 10.03
N HIS A 361 -36.21 -1.72 9.94
CA HIS A 361 -35.38 -2.03 8.79
C HIS A 361 -34.39 -3.17 9.03
N GLY A 362 -33.96 -3.44 10.26
CA GLY A 362 -33.02 -4.51 10.59
C GLY A 362 -31.65 -4.42 9.91
N LEU A 363 -31.28 -3.23 9.42
CA LEU A 363 -30.01 -2.97 8.75
C LEU A 363 -28.85 -3.00 9.75
N ASN A 364 -27.63 -3.21 9.28
CA ASN A 364 -26.44 -3.41 10.12
C ASN A 364 -25.54 -2.16 10.20
N GLU A 365 -24.41 -2.27 10.91
CA GLU A 365 -23.45 -1.15 11.10
C GLU A 365 -22.83 -0.66 9.77
N LYS A 366 -22.67 -1.53 8.75
CA LYS A 366 -22.17 -1.11 7.43
C LYS A 366 -23.17 -0.20 6.73
N ASP A 367 -24.46 -0.51 6.84
CA ASP A 367 -25.53 0.32 6.28
C ASP A 367 -25.61 1.68 7.02
N ALA A 368 -25.43 1.67 8.34
CA ALA A 368 -25.32 2.88 9.15
C ALA A 368 -24.16 3.77 8.71
N LEU A 369 -22.99 3.16 8.46
CA LEU A 369 -21.81 3.88 7.98
C LEU A 369 -22.04 4.48 6.59
N LEU A 370 -22.65 3.74 5.67
CA LEU A 370 -23.01 4.26 4.33
C LEU A 370 -23.96 5.44 4.42
N LEU A 371 -25.00 5.34 5.25
CA LEU A 371 -25.94 6.44 5.49
C LEU A 371 -25.23 7.69 6.04
N ASN A 372 -24.33 7.50 7.00
CA ASN A 372 -23.56 8.58 7.59
C ASN A 372 -22.68 9.29 6.56
N ILE A 373 -21.96 8.52 5.73
CA ILE A 373 -21.13 9.06 4.64
C ILE A 373 -22.00 9.82 3.63
N ALA A 374 -23.08 9.23 3.16
CA ALA A 374 -24.00 9.86 2.21
C ALA A 374 -24.56 11.17 2.78
N SER A 375 -24.87 11.21 4.08
CA SER A 375 -25.38 12.38 4.76
C SER A 375 -24.35 13.53 4.84
N TYR A 376 -23.04 13.20 4.97
CA TYR A 376 -21.99 14.23 4.90
C TYR A 376 -21.76 14.76 3.49
N LEU A 377 -22.00 13.95 2.46
CA LEU A 377 -21.69 14.29 1.07
C LEU A 377 -22.89 14.72 0.24
N HIS A 378 -24.09 14.79 0.82
CA HIS A 378 -25.33 15.03 0.07
C HIS A 378 -25.37 16.35 -0.72
N ASP A 379 -24.64 17.37 -0.24
CA ASP A 379 -24.56 18.71 -0.87
C ASP A 379 -23.30 18.91 -1.73
N VAL A 380 -22.44 17.90 -1.83
CA VAL A 380 -21.23 17.99 -2.65
C VAL A 380 -21.60 18.10 -4.12
N GLY A 381 -21.11 19.17 -4.78
CA GLY A 381 -21.36 19.41 -6.20
C GLY A 381 -22.60 20.28 -6.50
N LEU A 382 -23.21 20.89 -5.49
CA LEU A 382 -24.30 21.84 -5.69
C LEU A 382 -23.85 23.26 -6.08
N TYR A 383 -22.54 23.55 -6.08
CA TYR A 383 -21.95 24.85 -6.38
C TYR A 383 -20.95 24.78 -7.53
#